data_0e93705dce5f89aef5de8f9c96298e4d
#
_entry.id   0e93705dce5f89aef5de8f9c96298e4d
#
_cell.length_a   1.000
_cell.length_b   1.000
_cell.length_c   1.000
_cell.angle_alpha   90.00
_cell.angle_beta   90.00
_cell.angle_gamma   90.00
#
_symmetry.space_group_name_H-M   'P 1'
#
loop_
_entity.id
_entity.type
_entity.pdbx_description
1 polymer ?
#
loop_
_entity_poly.entity_id
_entity_poly.type
_entity_poly.pdbx_seq_one_letter_code
_entity_poly.pdbx_strand_id
1 'polypeptide(L)'
;MNTKIIDPVPVELLKAELTKSKKLEDTNKGHNELYIVTWHDSPNVVTEVGRLRELAFREAGGATGNAVDLDEYDKMGKPYKQLIVWDPENEAIIGGYRFLFGSDATFDENGQPVLASSHQFRFSQKFINEYLPHVIELGRNFVVPEYQSSKGGAKSIFAFDNLWDGLVAIIMKHPDLLYFFGKITLYPSYDHIAKDLIYHFLWKHYGDKEELVRPWDDQTVMPESDPELMDLVVNKDDLLEDYKLLKAAAKMRGENVPPNVSAYISVTSRMSMFGTAVNRLMHNIEDSAVLIPFDEIYHDKKSRHIGAYIRFSNARRRRKADAEVPKTEAELIEEWLVKRSRKVRRMLKRLGRQS
;
A
#
# COMPACT_ATOMS: atom_id res chain seq x y z
N MET A 1 12.59 -1.47 25.91
CA MET A 1 12.79 -2.93 25.75
C MET A 1 11.61 -3.49 24.99
N ASN A 2 11.86 -4.31 23.96
CA ASN A 2 10.77 -4.94 23.22
C ASN A 2 10.11 -6.04 24.07
N THR A 3 8.78 -6.05 24.14
CA THR A 3 8.01 -7.12 24.76
C THR A 3 8.19 -8.42 23.96
N LYS A 4 8.18 -9.60 24.63
CA LYS A 4 8.20 -10.89 23.92
C LYS A 4 6.97 -10.96 23.01
N ILE A 5 7.18 -11.32 21.74
CA ILE A 5 6.08 -11.57 20.78
C ILE A 5 5.28 -12.78 21.27
N ILE A 6 3.96 -12.74 21.09
CA ILE A 6 3.08 -13.87 21.43
C ILE A 6 3.47 -15.13 20.64
N ASP A 7 3.09 -16.30 21.16
CA ASP A 7 3.23 -17.54 20.42
C ASP A 7 2.28 -17.55 19.20
N PRO A 8 2.59 -18.32 18.13
CA PRO A 8 1.72 -18.45 16.96
C PRO A 8 0.30 -18.87 17.34
N VAL A 9 -0.70 -18.26 16.69
CA VAL A 9 -2.09 -18.70 16.85
C VAL A 9 -2.25 -20.08 16.20
N PRO A 10 -2.92 -21.05 16.86
CA PRO A 10 -3.14 -22.36 16.29
C PRO A 10 -3.78 -22.31 14.91
N VAL A 11 -3.21 -23.04 13.95
CA VAL A 11 -3.63 -23.02 12.54
C VAL A 11 -5.10 -23.41 12.34
N GLU A 12 -5.62 -24.28 13.16
CA GLU A 12 -7.02 -24.71 13.10
C GLU A 12 -8.00 -23.56 13.38
N LEU A 13 -7.61 -22.60 14.24
CA LEU A 13 -8.40 -21.39 14.49
C LEU A 13 -8.37 -20.45 13.30
N LEU A 14 -7.21 -20.35 12.62
CA LEU A 14 -7.08 -19.55 11.40
C LEU A 14 -7.96 -20.12 10.29
N LYS A 15 -7.88 -21.43 10.06
CA LYS A 15 -8.68 -22.14 9.05
C LYS A 15 -10.19 -22.04 9.31
N ALA A 16 -10.60 -22.07 10.57
CA ALA A 16 -12.00 -21.92 10.95
C ALA A 16 -12.57 -20.54 10.57
N GLU A 17 -11.73 -19.50 10.63
CA GLU A 17 -12.11 -18.12 10.30
C GLU A 17 -11.93 -17.77 8.81
N LEU A 18 -11.03 -18.46 8.07
CA LEU A 18 -10.77 -18.23 6.63
C LEU A 18 -11.81 -18.95 5.76
N THR A 19 -13.05 -18.50 5.83
CA THR A 19 -14.17 -19.12 5.12
C THR A 19 -14.23 -18.68 3.65
N LYS A 20 -14.94 -19.47 2.82
CA LYS A 20 -15.16 -19.15 1.40
C LYS A 20 -15.84 -17.79 1.17
N SER A 21 -16.65 -17.31 2.10
CA SER A 21 -17.33 -16.00 2.01
C SER A 21 -16.36 -14.82 2.15
N LYS A 22 -15.22 -15.02 2.82
CA LYS A 22 -14.17 -14.02 3.03
C LYS A 22 -13.08 -14.08 1.98
N LYS A 23 -13.05 -15.16 1.18
CA LYS A 23 -12.10 -15.30 0.08
C LYS A 23 -12.36 -14.26 -1.00
N LEU A 24 -11.36 -13.40 -1.24
CA LEU A 24 -11.41 -12.38 -2.27
C LEU A 24 -11.23 -13.00 -3.65
N GLU A 25 -10.11 -13.74 -3.84
CA GLU A 25 -9.71 -14.36 -5.11
C GLU A 25 -8.56 -15.36 -4.88
N ASP A 26 -8.20 -16.12 -5.93
CA ASP A 26 -6.94 -16.86 -6.00
C ASP A 26 -5.84 -15.95 -6.57
N THR A 27 -4.58 -16.19 -6.19
CA THR A 27 -3.45 -15.43 -6.73
C THR A 27 -3.10 -15.88 -8.14
N ASN A 28 -2.53 -14.98 -8.93
CA ASN A 28 -2.09 -15.27 -10.30
C ASN A 28 -0.99 -16.34 -10.34
N LYS A 29 -0.11 -16.33 -9.35
CA LYS A 29 1.03 -17.25 -9.23
C LYS A 29 1.16 -17.73 -7.79
N GLY A 30 1.79 -18.89 -7.62
CA GLY A 30 2.09 -19.44 -6.29
C GLY A 30 0.95 -20.25 -5.68
N HIS A 31 -0.23 -20.35 -6.32
CA HIS A 31 -1.39 -21.11 -5.85
C HIS A 31 -1.86 -20.70 -4.44
N ASN A 32 -1.67 -19.42 -4.10
CA ASN A 32 -2.10 -18.86 -2.84
C ASN A 32 -3.52 -18.30 -2.95
N GLU A 33 -4.12 -18.03 -1.81
CA GLU A 33 -5.46 -17.50 -1.68
C GLU A 33 -5.44 -16.11 -1.04
N LEU A 34 -6.31 -15.23 -1.52
CA LEU A 34 -6.48 -13.88 -0.99
C LEU A 34 -7.75 -13.81 -0.15
N TYR A 35 -7.64 -13.29 1.06
CA TYR A 35 -8.77 -13.10 1.96
C TYR A 35 -8.85 -11.64 2.42
N ILE A 36 -10.08 -11.19 2.69
CA ILE A 36 -10.34 -9.93 3.41
C ILE A 36 -11.07 -10.28 4.69
N VAL A 37 -10.48 -9.89 5.81
CA VAL A 37 -11.01 -10.15 7.16
C VAL A 37 -10.95 -8.88 8.01
N THR A 38 -11.71 -8.88 9.11
CA THR A 38 -11.71 -7.83 10.12
C THR A 38 -11.58 -8.45 11.51
N TRP A 39 -11.25 -7.63 12.50
CA TRP A 39 -11.24 -8.05 13.91
C TRP A 39 -12.57 -8.65 14.36
N HIS A 40 -13.69 -8.10 13.88
CA HIS A 40 -15.01 -8.50 14.33
C HIS A 40 -15.47 -9.87 13.80
N ASP A 41 -14.92 -10.28 12.66
CA ASP A 41 -15.29 -11.53 12.01
C ASP A 41 -14.22 -12.62 12.02
N SER A 42 -12.96 -12.24 12.36
CA SER A 42 -11.79 -13.13 12.32
C SER A 42 -10.73 -12.73 13.34
N PRO A 43 -11.05 -12.66 14.64
CA PRO A 43 -10.15 -12.16 15.67
C PRO A 43 -8.85 -12.97 15.78
N ASN A 44 -8.89 -14.30 15.55
CA ASN A 44 -7.70 -15.16 15.59
C ASN A 44 -6.78 -14.86 14.39
N VAL A 45 -7.35 -14.73 13.18
CA VAL A 45 -6.57 -14.37 11.99
C VAL A 45 -5.95 -12.99 12.15
N VAL A 46 -6.70 -11.99 12.64
CA VAL A 46 -6.16 -10.64 12.84
C VAL A 46 -5.11 -10.60 13.95
N THR A 47 -5.24 -11.44 14.98
CA THR A 47 -4.21 -11.60 16.02
C THR A 47 -2.91 -12.16 15.42
N GLU A 48 -3.00 -13.21 14.60
CA GLU A 48 -1.84 -13.77 13.92
C GLU A 48 -1.20 -12.76 12.94
N VAL A 49 -2.02 -12.02 12.17
CA VAL A 49 -1.54 -10.91 11.33
C VAL A 49 -0.76 -9.90 12.17
N GLY A 50 -1.27 -9.49 13.34
CA GLY A 50 -0.59 -8.58 14.24
C GLY A 50 0.74 -9.15 14.77
N ARG A 51 0.78 -10.45 15.08
CA ARG A 51 2.03 -11.16 15.48
C ARG A 51 3.06 -11.14 14.35
N LEU A 52 2.65 -11.47 13.13
CA LEU A 52 3.53 -11.53 11.95
C LEU A 52 4.01 -10.14 11.53
N ARG A 53 3.16 -9.11 11.65
CA ARG A 53 3.54 -7.71 11.44
C ARG A 53 4.64 -7.29 12.40
N GLU A 54 4.44 -7.53 13.70
CA GLU A 54 5.43 -7.19 14.73
C GLU A 54 6.77 -7.90 14.46
N LEU A 55 6.73 -9.18 14.06
CA LEU A 55 7.92 -9.94 13.70
C LEU A 55 8.66 -9.31 12.51
N ALA A 56 7.96 -9.07 11.42
CA ALA A 56 8.53 -8.50 10.19
C ALA A 56 9.08 -7.08 10.41
N PHE A 57 8.36 -6.25 11.16
CA PHE A 57 8.77 -4.87 11.42
C PHE A 57 9.92 -4.77 12.41
N ARG A 58 10.04 -5.69 13.38
CA ARG A 58 11.24 -5.76 14.25
C ARG A 58 12.50 -6.06 13.47
N GLU A 59 12.41 -7.00 12.52
CA GLU A 59 13.55 -7.32 11.66
C GLU A 59 13.96 -6.13 10.78
N ALA A 60 12.97 -5.33 10.33
CA ALA A 60 13.21 -4.11 9.57
C ALA A 60 13.63 -2.89 10.43
N GLY A 61 13.53 -2.94 11.77
CA GLY A 61 13.93 -1.86 12.68
C GLY A 61 12.85 -0.80 12.96
N GLY A 62 11.57 -1.07 12.65
CA GLY A 62 10.48 -0.10 12.80
C GLY A 62 9.18 -0.70 13.34
N ALA A 63 9.24 -1.52 14.37
CA ALA A 63 8.11 -2.16 15.01
C ALA A 63 7.47 -1.31 16.13
N THR A 64 6.33 -1.79 16.67
CA THR A 64 5.68 -1.16 17.82
C THR A 64 6.41 -1.45 19.14
N GLY A 65 7.16 -2.55 19.22
CA GLY A 65 7.79 -3.05 20.44
C GLY A 65 6.84 -3.86 21.33
N ASN A 66 5.57 -3.98 20.95
CA ASN A 66 4.54 -4.71 21.69
C ASN A 66 4.61 -6.23 21.43
N ALA A 67 3.88 -7.02 22.21
CA ALA A 67 3.75 -8.45 21.99
C ALA A 67 3.04 -8.81 20.69
N VAL A 68 2.23 -7.89 20.17
CA VAL A 68 1.46 -7.98 18.91
C VAL A 68 1.19 -6.57 18.37
N ASP A 69 1.36 -6.36 17.07
CA ASP A 69 1.02 -5.09 16.42
C ASP A 69 -0.49 -5.03 16.12
N LEU A 70 -1.26 -4.69 17.14
CA LEU A 70 -2.68 -4.36 17.02
C LEU A 70 -2.94 -3.03 17.70
N ASP A 71 -3.70 -2.17 17.04
CA ASP A 71 -4.08 -0.86 17.53
C ASP A 71 -5.60 -0.66 17.53
N GLU A 72 -6.05 0.55 17.89
CA GLU A 72 -7.46 0.91 17.91
C GLU A 72 -8.12 0.83 16.53
N TYR A 73 -7.38 1.12 15.46
CA TYR A 73 -7.89 1.06 14.09
C TYR A 73 -8.22 -0.36 13.65
N ASP A 74 -7.55 -1.36 14.20
CA ASP A 74 -7.89 -2.78 13.95
C ASP A 74 -9.21 -3.18 14.62
N LYS A 75 -9.64 -2.48 15.72
CA LYS A 75 -10.73 -2.90 16.62
C LYS A 75 -11.91 -1.95 16.70
N MET A 76 -11.81 -0.73 16.15
CA MET A 76 -12.88 0.28 16.19
C MET A 76 -14.19 -0.21 15.55
N GLY A 77 -15.28 0.52 15.70
CA GLY A 77 -16.63 0.11 15.23
C GLY A 77 -16.70 -0.18 13.73
N LYS A 78 -15.99 0.59 12.90
CA LYS A 78 -15.72 0.28 11.48
C LYS A 78 -14.22 0.01 11.33
N PRO A 79 -13.75 -1.21 11.61
CA PRO A 79 -12.33 -1.49 11.69
C PRO A 79 -11.68 -1.50 10.31
N TYR A 80 -10.37 -1.26 10.32
CA TYR A 80 -9.56 -1.54 9.15
C TYR A 80 -9.66 -3.02 8.77
N LYS A 81 -9.73 -3.26 7.47
CA LYS A 81 -9.74 -4.58 6.88
C LYS A 81 -8.30 -5.07 6.70
N GLN A 82 -8.11 -6.37 6.80
CA GLN A 82 -6.84 -7.03 6.50
C GLN A 82 -6.99 -7.77 5.18
N LEU A 83 -6.24 -7.36 4.15
CA LEU A 83 -5.98 -8.17 2.97
C LEU A 83 -4.82 -9.09 3.32
N ILE A 84 -5.01 -10.39 3.24
CA ILE A 84 -3.98 -11.38 3.53
C ILE A 84 -3.76 -12.32 2.35
N VAL A 85 -2.53 -12.78 2.21
CA VAL A 85 -2.12 -13.85 1.32
C VAL A 85 -1.96 -15.11 2.16
N TRP A 86 -2.79 -16.10 1.92
CA TRP A 86 -2.80 -17.40 2.58
C TRP A 86 -2.18 -18.45 1.67
N ASP A 87 -1.23 -19.22 2.17
CA ASP A 87 -0.67 -20.41 1.53
C ASP A 87 -1.41 -21.65 2.02
N PRO A 88 -2.30 -22.23 1.21
CA PRO A 88 -3.07 -23.40 1.63
C PRO A 88 -2.24 -24.69 1.72
N GLU A 89 -1.06 -24.74 1.10
CA GLU A 89 -0.17 -25.90 1.15
C GLU A 89 0.62 -25.95 2.46
N ASN A 90 1.17 -24.80 2.88
CA ASN A 90 1.90 -24.69 4.14
C ASN A 90 1.03 -24.22 5.31
N GLU A 91 -0.27 -23.98 5.07
CA GLU A 91 -1.24 -23.51 6.06
C GLU A 91 -0.74 -22.25 6.80
N ALA A 92 -0.22 -21.25 6.07
CA ALA A 92 0.45 -20.09 6.62
C ALA A 92 0.04 -18.78 5.94
N ILE A 93 0.08 -17.68 6.69
CA ILE A 93 -0.04 -16.33 6.14
C ILE A 93 1.33 -15.91 5.62
N ILE A 94 1.42 -15.57 4.33
CA ILE A 94 2.65 -15.10 3.68
C ILE A 94 2.89 -13.60 3.90
N GLY A 95 1.83 -12.81 3.90
CA GLY A 95 1.89 -11.36 4.03
C GLY A 95 0.52 -10.72 3.95
N GLY A 96 0.48 -9.40 4.04
CA GLY A 96 -0.78 -8.68 3.99
C GLY A 96 -0.65 -7.17 3.93
N TYR A 97 -1.81 -6.52 3.78
CA TYR A 97 -2.04 -5.10 3.92
C TYR A 97 -3.18 -4.84 4.89
N ARG A 98 -3.03 -3.81 5.70
CA ARG A 98 -4.16 -3.18 6.41
C ARG A 98 -4.71 -2.07 5.53
N PHE A 99 -6.03 -1.99 5.38
CA PHE A 99 -6.64 -0.94 4.56
C PHE A 99 -8.01 -0.49 5.07
N LEU A 100 -8.35 0.77 4.71
CA LEU A 100 -9.68 1.34 4.90
C LEU A 100 -10.12 2.02 3.60
N PHE A 101 -11.39 1.88 3.24
CA PHE A 101 -11.98 2.75 2.21
C PHE A 101 -12.25 4.12 2.81
N GLY A 102 -11.80 5.18 2.16
CA GLY A 102 -12.02 6.52 2.65
C GLY A 102 -13.50 6.89 2.80
N SER A 103 -14.39 6.23 2.02
CA SER A 103 -15.85 6.33 2.20
C SER A 103 -16.37 5.72 3.51
N ASP A 104 -15.60 4.86 4.16
CA ASP A 104 -15.93 4.25 5.46
C ASP A 104 -15.37 5.06 6.65
N ALA A 105 -14.55 6.09 6.37
CA ALA A 105 -13.93 6.91 7.40
C ALA A 105 -14.97 7.61 8.26
N THR A 106 -14.74 7.63 9.56
CA THR A 106 -15.45 8.51 10.51
C THR A 106 -14.67 9.79 10.70
N PHE A 107 -15.24 10.77 11.37
CA PHE A 107 -14.63 12.08 11.59
C PHE A 107 -14.56 12.39 13.07
N ASP A 108 -13.50 13.06 13.47
CA ASP A 108 -13.34 13.60 14.83
C ASP A 108 -14.14 14.89 15.02
N GLU A 109 -14.06 15.47 16.23
CA GLU A 109 -14.74 16.72 16.60
C GLU A 109 -14.25 17.94 15.80
N ASN A 110 -13.06 17.87 15.20
CA ASN A 110 -12.47 18.93 14.38
C ASN A 110 -12.78 18.73 12.88
N GLY A 111 -13.56 17.71 12.52
CA GLY A 111 -13.87 17.38 11.15
C GLY A 111 -12.72 16.73 10.38
N GLN A 112 -11.68 16.24 11.09
CA GLN A 112 -10.62 15.46 10.47
C GLN A 112 -11.03 13.99 10.34
N PRO A 113 -10.67 13.30 9.27
CA PRO A 113 -10.99 11.88 9.13
C PRO A 113 -10.19 11.07 10.16
N VAL A 114 -10.82 10.08 10.76
CA VAL A 114 -10.17 9.12 11.67
C VAL A 114 -9.52 8.02 10.84
N LEU A 115 -8.29 8.29 10.41
CA LEU A 115 -7.44 7.39 9.61
C LEU A 115 -6.20 7.00 10.42
N ALA A 116 -5.61 5.85 10.07
CA ALA A 116 -4.34 5.44 10.69
C ALA A 116 -3.18 6.41 10.39
N SER A 117 -3.30 7.24 9.39
CA SER A 117 -2.35 8.32 9.08
C SER A 117 -2.66 9.65 9.79
N SER A 118 -3.86 9.83 10.36
CA SER A 118 -4.29 11.10 10.95
C SER A 118 -3.49 11.50 12.21
N HIS A 119 -2.83 10.54 12.85
CA HIS A 119 -1.92 10.87 13.97
C HIS A 119 -0.63 11.57 13.51
N GLN A 120 -0.30 11.52 12.21
CA GLN A 120 0.87 12.17 11.63
C GLN A 120 0.52 13.31 10.68
N PHE A 121 -0.65 13.22 10.03
CA PHE A 121 -1.03 14.12 8.94
C PHE A 121 -2.41 14.72 9.16
N ARG A 122 -2.58 15.96 8.72
CA ARG A 122 -3.87 16.66 8.64
C ARG A 122 -4.28 16.79 7.17
N PHE A 123 -5.58 16.73 6.95
CA PHE A 123 -6.20 16.72 5.64
C PHE A 123 -6.94 18.00 5.36
N SER A 124 -6.72 18.60 4.18
CA SER A 124 -7.47 19.79 3.77
C SER A 124 -8.93 19.44 3.50
N GLN A 125 -9.82 20.43 3.62
CA GLN A 125 -11.23 20.24 3.30
C GLN A 125 -11.43 19.79 1.85
N LYS A 126 -10.54 20.21 0.93
CA LYS A 126 -10.55 19.76 -0.45
C LYS A 126 -10.24 18.27 -0.55
N PHE A 127 -9.22 17.77 0.16
CA PHE A 127 -8.94 16.34 0.19
C PHE A 127 -10.12 15.55 0.75
N ILE A 128 -10.70 16.00 1.86
CA ILE A 128 -11.83 15.33 2.51
C ILE A 128 -13.04 15.22 1.58
N ASN A 129 -13.38 16.31 0.89
CA ASN A 129 -14.59 16.34 0.06
C ASN A 129 -14.43 15.68 -1.29
N GLU A 130 -13.26 15.82 -1.93
CA GLU A 130 -13.08 15.47 -3.33
C GLU A 130 -12.25 14.21 -3.54
N TYR A 131 -11.33 13.88 -2.63
CA TYR A 131 -10.43 12.73 -2.77
C TYR A 131 -10.82 11.57 -1.86
N LEU A 132 -11.02 11.84 -0.57
CA LEU A 132 -11.23 10.81 0.45
C LEU A 132 -12.31 9.79 0.08
N PRO A 133 -13.48 10.14 -0.47
CA PRO A 133 -14.49 9.14 -0.84
C PRO A 133 -14.03 8.13 -1.88
N HIS A 134 -12.95 8.44 -2.61
CA HIS A 134 -12.39 7.64 -3.70
C HIS A 134 -11.02 7.04 -3.37
N VAL A 135 -10.60 7.15 -2.13
CA VAL A 135 -9.31 6.65 -1.63
C VAL A 135 -9.47 5.28 -1.00
N ILE A 136 -8.49 4.43 -1.19
CA ILE A 136 -8.17 3.33 -0.29
C ILE A 136 -6.88 3.69 0.45
N GLU A 137 -6.96 3.85 1.77
CA GLU A 137 -5.78 4.01 2.61
C GLU A 137 -5.16 2.64 2.85
N LEU A 138 -3.85 2.55 2.58
CA LEU A 138 -3.03 1.35 2.73
C LEU A 138 -1.99 1.57 3.82
N GLY A 139 -1.85 0.60 4.69
CA GLY A 139 -0.82 0.62 5.72
C GLY A 139 -0.42 -0.77 6.17
N ARG A 140 0.56 -0.84 7.06
CA ARG A 140 1.00 -2.09 7.67
C ARG A 140 1.26 -3.19 6.64
N ASN A 141 1.81 -2.85 5.47
CA ASN A 141 2.21 -3.84 4.49
C ASN A 141 3.40 -4.66 5.03
N PHE A 142 3.28 -5.96 4.95
CA PHE A 142 4.32 -6.87 5.37
C PHE A 142 4.36 -8.12 4.50
N VAL A 143 5.53 -8.70 4.41
CA VAL A 143 5.77 -10.08 3.99
C VAL A 143 6.53 -10.73 5.13
N VAL A 144 6.12 -11.92 5.50
CA VAL A 144 6.76 -12.69 6.59
C VAL A 144 8.23 -12.92 6.24
N PRO A 145 9.19 -12.77 7.18
CA PRO A 145 10.62 -12.82 6.89
C PRO A 145 11.09 -14.04 6.10
N GLU A 146 10.51 -15.21 6.37
CA GLU A 146 10.81 -16.46 5.66
C GLU A 146 10.47 -16.37 4.16
N TYR A 147 9.56 -15.47 3.77
CA TYR A 147 9.15 -15.24 2.37
C TYR A 147 9.73 -13.96 1.76
N GLN A 148 10.64 -13.25 2.44
CA GLN A 148 11.27 -12.02 1.91
C GLN A 148 12.54 -12.28 1.10
N SER A 149 13.18 -13.42 1.28
CA SER A 149 14.48 -13.73 0.68
C SER A 149 14.45 -14.94 -0.22
N SER A 150 15.53 -15.14 -0.99
CA SER A 150 15.77 -16.37 -1.77
C SER A 150 15.73 -17.65 -0.91
N LYS A 151 15.78 -17.54 0.41
CA LYS A 151 15.66 -18.66 1.35
C LYS A 151 14.25 -19.27 1.37
N GLY A 152 13.21 -18.50 1.03
CA GLY A 152 11.81 -18.95 0.96
C GLY A 152 11.44 -19.73 -0.32
N GLY A 153 12.42 -20.02 -1.19
CA GLY A 153 12.19 -20.76 -2.42
C GLY A 153 11.31 -20.02 -3.45
N ALA A 154 10.64 -20.77 -4.32
CA ALA A 154 9.83 -20.20 -5.40
C ALA A 154 8.65 -19.31 -4.90
N LYS A 155 8.12 -19.58 -3.71
CA LYS A 155 6.98 -18.84 -3.13
C LYS A 155 7.35 -17.41 -2.71
N SER A 156 8.58 -17.17 -2.26
CA SER A 156 9.04 -15.83 -1.89
C SER A 156 9.09 -14.86 -3.08
N ILE A 157 9.37 -15.39 -4.29
CA ILE A 157 9.42 -14.60 -5.52
C ILE A 157 8.05 -13.96 -5.82
N PHE A 158 6.97 -14.62 -5.43
CA PHE A 158 5.60 -14.18 -5.72
C PHE A 158 4.90 -13.45 -4.57
N ALA A 159 5.50 -13.37 -3.39
CA ALA A 159 4.84 -12.79 -2.21
C ALA A 159 4.34 -11.35 -2.46
N PHE A 160 5.21 -10.49 -3.00
CA PHE A 160 4.82 -9.11 -3.36
C PHE A 160 3.84 -9.04 -4.53
N ASP A 161 4.01 -9.89 -5.55
CA ASP A 161 3.07 -9.97 -6.68
C ASP A 161 1.68 -10.37 -6.21
N ASN A 162 1.58 -11.31 -5.27
CA ASN A 162 0.30 -11.75 -4.72
C ASN A 162 -0.41 -10.64 -3.94
N LEU A 163 0.33 -9.79 -3.23
CA LEU A 163 -0.24 -8.60 -2.58
C LEU A 163 -0.83 -7.64 -3.61
N TRP A 164 -0.14 -7.43 -4.74
CA TRP A 164 -0.66 -6.61 -5.84
C TRP A 164 -1.90 -7.24 -6.51
N ASP A 165 -1.95 -8.57 -6.67
CA ASP A 165 -3.14 -9.27 -7.14
C ASP A 165 -4.35 -8.93 -6.26
N GLY A 166 -4.15 -8.90 -4.94
CA GLY A 166 -5.18 -8.54 -3.97
C GLY A 166 -5.65 -7.09 -4.11
N LEU A 167 -4.72 -6.14 -4.21
CA LEU A 167 -5.07 -4.72 -4.38
C LEU A 167 -5.84 -4.48 -5.68
N VAL A 168 -5.40 -5.08 -6.78
CA VAL A 168 -6.11 -4.98 -8.06
C VAL A 168 -7.49 -5.63 -7.98
N ALA A 169 -7.62 -6.80 -7.33
CA ALA A 169 -8.93 -7.44 -7.14
C ALA A 169 -9.90 -6.56 -6.35
N ILE A 170 -9.42 -5.81 -5.34
CA ILE A 170 -10.22 -4.82 -4.62
C ILE A 170 -10.69 -3.71 -5.56
N ILE A 171 -9.78 -3.10 -6.33
CA ILE A 171 -10.11 -2.02 -7.28
C ILE A 171 -11.10 -2.50 -8.36
N MET A 172 -10.95 -3.73 -8.83
CA MET A 172 -11.87 -4.31 -9.82
C MET A 172 -13.28 -4.49 -9.28
N LYS A 173 -13.43 -4.76 -7.98
CA LYS A 173 -14.71 -4.88 -7.30
C LYS A 173 -15.30 -3.53 -6.88
N HIS A 174 -14.47 -2.53 -6.69
CA HIS A 174 -14.83 -1.18 -6.24
C HIS A 174 -14.42 -0.12 -7.26
N PRO A 175 -15.12 0.01 -8.39
CA PRO A 175 -14.72 0.88 -9.50
C PRO A 175 -14.76 2.39 -9.17
N ASP A 176 -15.30 2.77 -8.02
CA ASP A 176 -15.32 4.15 -7.53
C ASP A 176 -14.04 4.54 -6.76
N LEU A 177 -13.18 3.57 -6.45
CA LEU A 177 -11.86 3.81 -5.90
C LEU A 177 -10.93 4.30 -7.01
N LEU A 178 -10.32 5.46 -6.82
CA LEU A 178 -9.45 6.11 -7.81
C LEU A 178 -8.00 6.20 -7.34
N TYR A 179 -7.78 6.21 -6.03
CA TYR A 179 -6.50 6.53 -5.44
C TYR A 179 -6.09 5.52 -4.40
N PHE A 180 -4.80 5.18 -4.39
CA PHE A 180 -4.14 4.59 -3.25
C PHE A 180 -3.51 5.72 -2.42
N PHE A 181 -3.81 5.76 -1.13
CA PHE A 181 -3.12 6.60 -0.16
C PHE A 181 -2.28 5.72 0.75
N GLY A 182 -1.01 6.03 0.87
CA GLY A 182 -0.08 5.22 1.65
C GLY A 182 1.11 6.04 2.14
N LYS A 183 2.13 5.35 2.65
CA LYS A 183 3.32 6.00 3.18
C LYS A 183 4.59 5.32 2.67
N ILE A 184 5.59 6.12 2.38
CA ILE A 184 6.98 5.69 2.17
C ILE A 184 7.68 5.86 3.50
N THR A 185 8.22 4.77 4.04
CA THR A 185 8.86 4.74 5.36
C THR A 185 10.38 4.68 5.21
N LEU A 186 11.08 5.56 5.91
CA LEU A 186 12.53 5.50 6.12
C LEU A 186 12.84 5.28 7.61
N TYR A 187 13.90 4.54 7.88
CA TYR A 187 14.27 4.18 9.25
C TYR A 187 15.31 5.16 9.83
N PRO A 188 15.29 5.40 11.16
CA PRO A 188 16.25 6.32 11.81
C PRO A 188 17.71 5.95 11.62
N SER A 189 18.01 4.65 11.42
CA SER A 189 19.36 4.14 11.20
C SER A 189 19.95 4.48 9.83
N TYR A 190 19.13 4.97 8.92
CA TYR A 190 19.57 5.30 7.57
C TYR A 190 20.42 6.58 7.56
N ASP A 191 21.48 6.63 6.73
CA ASP A 191 22.35 7.82 6.62
C ASP A 191 21.51 9.08 6.36
N HIS A 192 21.72 10.15 7.15
CA HIS A 192 20.89 11.35 7.12
C HIS A 192 20.97 12.08 5.78
N ILE A 193 22.17 12.17 5.17
CA ILE A 193 22.35 12.82 3.86
C ILE A 193 21.62 12.01 2.78
N ALA A 194 21.71 10.68 2.83
CA ALA A 194 21.00 9.84 1.89
C ALA A 194 19.48 9.94 2.06
N LYS A 195 18.97 10.11 3.30
CA LYS A 195 17.55 10.40 3.55
C LYS A 195 17.14 11.74 2.94
N ASP A 196 17.91 12.80 3.21
CA ASP A 196 17.64 14.14 2.71
C ASP A 196 17.60 14.16 1.18
N LEU A 197 18.53 13.46 0.52
CA LEU A 197 18.52 13.31 -0.95
C LEU A 197 17.25 12.60 -1.45
N ILE A 198 16.77 11.58 -0.73
CA ILE A 198 15.53 10.89 -1.08
C ILE A 198 14.33 11.83 -0.91
N TYR A 199 14.24 12.59 0.19
CA TYR A 199 13.16 13.55 0.42
C TYR A 199 13.18 14.67 -0.60
N HIS A 200 14.36 15.21 -0.91
CA HIS A 200 14.53 16.25 -1.93
C HIS A 200 14.09 15.75 -3.30
N PHE A 201 14.52 14.54 -3.72
CA PHE A 201 14.08 13.90 -4.95
C PHE A 201 12.56 13.72 -5.01
N LEU A 202 11.97 13.15 -3.94
CA LEU A 202 10.53 12.92 -3.86
C LEU A 202 9.76 14.24 -3.91
N TRP A 203 10.22 15.27 -3.21
CA TRP A 203 9.57 16.58 -3.23
C TRP A 203 9.68 17.26 -4.57
N LYS A 204 10.86 17.24 -5.20
CA LYS A 204 11.08 17.82 -6.52
C LYS A 204 10.15 17.24 -7.59
N HIS A 205 10.05 15.92 -7.64
CA HIS A 205 9.31 15.24 -8.70
C HIS A 205 7.83 15.03 -8.40
N TYR A 206 7.45 14.99 -7.12
CA TYR A 206 6.12 14.58 -6.70
C TYR A 206 5.46 15.49 -5.66
N GLY A 207 6.15 16.55 -5.21
CA GLY A 207 5.65 17.46 -4.19
C GLY A 207 4.25 17.99 -4.51
N ASP A 208 3.35 17.92 -3.55
CA ASP A 208 1.99 18.40 -3.68
C ASP A 208 1.95 19.93 -3.81
N LYS A 209 1.28 20.41 -4.83
CA LYS A 209 1.11 21.84 -5.11
C LYS A 209 -0.24 22.38 -4.64
N GLU A 210 -1.11 21.52 -4.15
CA GLU A 210 -2.50 21.84 -3.79
C GLU A 210 -2.71 21.87 -2.27
N GLU A 211 -1.69 21.58 -1.47
CA GLU A 211 -1.74 21.48 0.00
C GLU A 211 -2.87 20.55 0.49
N LEU A 212 -3.04 19.43 -0.19
CA LEU A 212 -4.12 18.49 0.09
C LEU A 212 -3.95 17.80 1.44
N VAL A 213 -2.72 17.43 1.78
CA VAL A 213 -2.36 16.77 3.03
C VAL A 213 -1.03 17.34 3.49
N ARG A 214 -0.84 17.49 4.80
CA ARG A 214 0.44 17.93 5.37
C ARG A 214 0.70 17.31 6.73
N PRO A 215 1.95 17.11 7.12
CA PRO A 215 2.31 16.67 8.46
C PRO A 215 1.76 17.65 9.51
N TRP A 216 1.53 17.16 10.74
CA TRP A 216 1.37 18.03 11.88
C TRP A 216 2.68 18.79 12.16
N ASP A 217 2.57 20.07 12.54
CA ASP A 217 3.74 20.96 12.67
C ASP A 217 4.81 20.41 13.63
N ASP A 218 4.38 19.76 14.73
CA ASP A 218 5.25 19.18 15.76
C ASP A 218 5.86 17.81 15.36
N GLN A 219 5.48 17.26 14.22
CA GLN A 219 5.96 15.98 13.69
C GLN A 219 6.65 16.11 12.34
N THR A 220 6.62 17.30 11.75
CA THR A 220 7.21 17.54 10.43
C THR A 220 8.72 17.28 10.45
N VAL A 221 9.18 16.45 9.51
CA VAL A 221 10.61 16.24 9.25
C VAL A 221 11.05 17.25 8.20
N MET A 222 12.05 18.03 8.57
CA MET A 222 12.74 18.94 7.64
C MET A 222 14.12 18.37 7.32
N PRO A 223 14.53 18.33 6.03
CA PRO A 223 15.90 18.00 5.68
C PRO A 223 16.91 18.92 6.41
N GLU A 224 17.98 18.33 6.91
CA GLU A 224 19.08 19.07 7.58
C GLU A 224 20.14 19.54 6.59
N SER A 225 20.23 18.89 5.44
CA SER A 225 21.20 19.19 4.39
C SER A 225 20.82 20.45 3.60
N ASP A 226 21.84 21.18 3.14
CA ASP A 226 21.66 22.37 2.33
C ASP A 226 20.91 22.02 1.01
N PRO A 227 19.77 22.65 0.71
CA PRO A 227 19.02 22.41 -0.51
C PRO A 227 19.84 22.64 -1.79
N GLU A 228 20.76 23.63 -1.81
CA GLU A 228 21.62 23.89 -2.97
C GLU A 228 22.55 22.71 -3.26
N LEU A 229 23.07 22.03 -2.20
CA LEU A 229 23.87 20.82 -2.37
C LEU A 229 23.02 19.64 -2.86
N MET A 230 21.78 19.54 -2.41
CA MET A 230 20.86 18.50 -2.89
C MET A 230 20.54 18.71 -4.38
N ASP A 231 20.34 19.97 -4.81
CA ASP A 231 20.12 20.34 -6.21
C ASP A 231 21.31 20.01 -7.13
N LEU A 232 22.55 19.95 -6.60
CA LEU A 232 23.70 19.50 -7.41
C LEU A 232 23.60 18.02 -7.80
N VAL A 233 22.92 17.20 -6.98
CA VAL A 233 22.73 15.76 -7.23
C VAL A 233 21.47 15.52 -8.05
N VAL A 234 20.35 16.16 -7.70
CA VAL A 234 19.03 15.97 -8.33
C VAL A 234 18.74 17.17 -9.25
N ASN A 235 19.36 17.22 -10.43
CA ASN A 235 19.43 18.44 -11.26
C ASN A 235 18.98 18.29 -12.72
N LYS A 236 18.49 17.12 -13.14
CA LYS A 236 18.21 16.87 -14.57
C LYS A 236 16.79 17.24 -15.01
N ASP A 237 15.87 17.51 -14.10
CA ASP A 237 14.44 17.68 -14.40
C ASP A 237 13.80 16.48 -15.16
N ASP A 238 14.53 15.39 -15.20
CA ASP A 238 14.09 14.09 -15.70
C ASP A 238 14.08 13.07 -14.56
N LEU A 239 12.93 12.49 -14.34
CA LEU A 239 12.68 11.55 -13.23
C LEU A 239 13.66 10.38 -13.23
N LEU A 240 13.92 9.78 -14.39
CA LEU A 240 14.74 8.57 -14.49
C LEU A 240 16.22 8.88 -14.35
N GLU A 241 16.68 10.01 -14.90
CA GLU A 241 18.06 10.46 -14.77
C GLU A 241 18.34 10.89 -13.32
N ASP A 242 17.47 11.71 -12.72
CA ASP A 242 17.60 12.09 -11.31
C ASP A 242 17.56 10.86 -10.39
N TYR A 243 16.73 9.86 -10.70
CA TYR A 243 16.70 8.61 -9.92
C TYR A 243 18.00 7.79 -10.05
N LYS A 244 18.66 7.82 -11.22
CA LYS A 244 19.99 7.18 -11.37
C LYS A 244 21.04 7.90 -10.53
N LEU A 245 21.01 9.24 -10.54
CA LEU A 245 21.93 10.06 -9.73
C LEU A 245 21.69 9.85 -8.24
N LEU A 246 20.43 9.85 -7.79
CA LEU A 246 20.06 9.54 -6.41
C LEU A 246 20.62 8.17 -5.96
N LYS A 247 20.44 7.12 -6.78
CA LYS A 247 20.99 5.79 -6.46
C LYS A 247 22.50 5.78 -6.35
N ALA A 248 23.20 6.51 -7.23
CA ALA A 248 24.64 6.61 -7.19
C ALA A 248 25.10 7.36 -5.93
N ALA A 249 24.47 8.48 -5.59
CA ALA A 249 24.78 9.27 -4.40
C ALA A 249 24.52 8.50 -3.10
N ALA A 250 23.37 7.82 -2.98
CA ALA A 250 23.09 6.95 -1.83
C ALA A 250 24.17 5.86 -1.68
N LYS A 251 24.58 5.25 -2.80
CA LYS A 251 25.63 4.23 -2.80
C LYS A 251 26.98 4.76 -2.32
N MET A 252 27.33 6.00 -2.67
CA MET A 252 28.55 6.66 -2.17
C MET A 252 28.50 6.88 -0.65
N ARG A 253 27.31 6.96 -0.06
CA ARG A 253 27.08 7.04 1.38
C ARG A 253 27.01 5.66 2.07
N GLY A 254 27.24 4.57 1.32
CA GLY A 254 27.12 3.20 1.84
C GLY A 254 25.69 2.66 1.89
N GLU A 255 24.74 3.42 1.36
CA GLU A 255 23.31 3.09 1.41
C GLU A 255 22.77 2.65 0.03
N ASN A 256 21.59 2.04 0.04
CA ASN A 256 20.83 1.81 -1.19
C ASN A 256 19.50 2.53 -1.06
N VAL A 257 18.95 3.06 -2.15
CA VAL A 257 17.59 3.56 -2.13
C VAL A 257 16.66 2.41 -1.65
N PRO A 258 15.87 2.62 -0.59
CA PRO A 258 15.07 1.55 -0.01
C PRO A 258 14.12 0.89 -1.01
N PRO A 259 13.85 -0.42 -0.89
CA PRO A 259 12.97 -1.14 -1.81
C PRO A 259 11.56 -0.55 -1.92
N ASN A 260 11.00 -0.01 -0.83
CA ASN A 260 9.71 0.66 -0.82
C ASN A 260 9.71 1.92 -1.69
N VAL A 261 10.74 2.79 -1.58
CA VAL A 261 10.90 3.98 -2.45
C VAL A 261 10.99 3.55 -3.91
N SER A 262 11.87 2.57 -4.20
CA SER A 262 12.04 2.03 -5.55
C SER A 262 10.75 1.43 -6.10
N ALA A 263 9.97 0.75 -5.27
CA ALA A 263 8.69 0.15 -5.65
C ALA A 263 7.69 1.24 -6.10
N TYR A 264 7.53 2.33 -5.34
CA TYR A 264 6.62 3.42 -5.71
C TYR A 264 7.03 4.09 -7.03
N ILE A 265 8.32 4.41 -7.20
CA ILE A 265 8.83 5.00 -8.45
C ILE A 265 8.63 4.07 -9.65
N SER A 266 8.73 2.73 -9.45
CA SER A 266 8.54 1.74 -10.52
C SER A 266 7.08 1.50 -10.90
N VAL A 267 6.14 2.01 -10.12
CA VAL A 267 4.70 1.79 -10.34
C VAL A 267 4.08 2.92 -11.15
N THR A 268 4.51 4.15 -10.92
CA THR A 268 3.95 5.34 -11.58
C THR A 268 4.96 6.46 -11.67
N SER A 269 4.86 7.27 -12.73
CA SER A 269 5.54 8.56 -12.83
C SER A 269 4.72 9.72 -12.24
N ARG A 270 3.51 9.44 -11.76
CA ARG A 270 2.58 10.46 -11.24
C ARG A 270 1.99 10.02 -9.91
N MET A 271 2.55 10.53 -8.86
CA MET A 271 1.99 10.47 -7.51
C MET A 271 2.07 11.87 -6.89
N SER A 272 1.38 12.12 -5.80
CA SER A 272 1.56 13.32 -4.98
C SER A 272 2.24 12.92 -3.67
N MET A 273 3.28 13.67 -3.27
CA MET A 273 3.98 13.51 -2.00
C MET A 273 3.65 14.71 -1.11
N PHE A 274 3.26 14.45 0.14
CA PHE A 274 2.65 15.42 1.06
C PHE A 274 3.55 15.86 2.23
N GLY A 275 4.84 15.64 2.10
CA GLY A 275 5.79 15.86 3.19
C GLY A 275 6.00 14.63 4.05
N THR A 276 6.89 14.77 5.02
CA THR A 276 7.37 13.69 5.87
C THR A 276 7.10 13.99 7.34
N ALA A 277 6.63 13.00 8.09
CA ALA A 277 6.36 13.10 9.52
C ALA A 277 7.08 12.01 10.30
N VAL A 278 7.53 12.33 11.53
CA VAL A 278 8.02 11.33 12.47
C VAL A 278 6.85 10.52 13.02
N ASN A 279 6.98 9.20 12.99
CA ASN A 279 6.04 8.28 13.62
C ASN A 279 6.55 7.86 15.00
N ARG A 280 6.13 8.59 16.03
CA ARG A 280 6.53 8.33 17.42
C ARG A 280 5.99 7.01 17.97
N LEU A 281 4.94 6.45 17.35
CA LEU A 281 4.35 5.18 17.76
C LEU A 281 5.11 3.95 17.24
N MET A 282 6.05 4.16 16.29
CA MET A 282 6.83 3.11 15.65
C MET A 282 8.32 3.45 15.63
N HIS A 283 8.91 3.58 16.80
CA HIS A 283 10.36 3.84 16.98
C HIS A 283 10.90 5.03 16.18
N ASN A 284 10.10 6.11 16.03
CA ASN A 284 10.46 7.32 15.32
C ASN A 284 10.87 7.10 13.85
N ILE A 285 10.28 6.10 13.18
CA ILE A 285 10.42 6.01 11.74
C ILE A 285 9.85 7.28 11.08
N GLU A 286 10.37 7.60 9.91
CA GLU A 286 9.96 8.76 9.14
C GLU A 286 9.07 8.31 7.99
N ASP A 287 7.83 8.80 7.98
CA ASP A 287 6.79 8.43 7.02
C ASP A 287 6.48 9.60 6.08
N SER A 288 6.68 9.42 4.78
CA SER A 288 6.24 10.37 3.74
C SER A 288 4.91 9.93 3.18
N ALA A 289 3.86 10.74 3.35
CA ALA A 289 2.55 10.41 2.81
C ALA A 289 2.51 10.60 1.29
N VAL A 290 1.87 9.66 0.59
CA VAL A 290 1.76 9.67 -0.87
C VAL A 290 0.36 9.29 -1.33
N LEU A 291 -0.06 9.89 -2.46
CA LEU A 291 -1.31 9.56 -3.15
C LEU A 291 -0.99 9.11 -4.58
N ILE A 292 -1.43 7.93 -4.96
CA ILE A 292 -1.19 7.34 -6.28
C ILE A 292 -2.52 7.20 -7.00
N PRO A 293 -2.74 7.91 -8.12
CA PRO A 293 -3.89 7.66 -8.98
C PRO A 293 -3.76 6.29 -9.63
N PHE A 294 -4.76 5.42 -9.47
CA PHE A 294 -4.72 4.08 -10.06
C PHE A 294 -4.58 4.11 -11.60
N ASP A 295 -5.21 5.07 -12.23
CA ASP A 295 -5.17 5.17 -13.70
C ASP A 295 -3.80 5.60 -14.23
N GLU A 296 -2.96 6.23 -13.39
CA GLU A 296 -1.59 6.62 -13.72
C GLU A 296 -0.54 5.52 -13.42
N ILE A 297 -0.94 4.39 -12.89
CA ILE A 297 -0.07 3.22 -12.76
C ILE A 297 0.28 2.72 -14.17
N TYR A 298 1.55 2.37 -14.38
CA TYR A 298 2.03 1.88 -15.68
C TYR A 298 1.21 0.71 -16.20
N HIS A 299 0.94 0.73 -17.51
CA HIS A 299 0.03 -0.21 -18.17
C HIS A 299 0.46 -1.68 -17.98
N ASP A 300 1.74 -1.98 -18.11
CA ASP A 300 2.29 -3.33 -17.92
C ASP A 300 2.02 -3.86 -16.51
N LYS A 301 2.14 -3.01 -15.49
CA LYS A 301 1.84 -3.36 -14.10
C LYS A 301 0.34 -3.64 -13.91
N LYS A 302 -0.52 -2.74 -14.40
CA LYS A 302 -1.97 -2.94 -14.33
C LYS A 302 -2.42 -4.20 -15.06
N SER A 303 -1.98 -4.38 -16.30
CA SER A 303 -2.42 -5.49 -17.17
C SER A 303 -2.02 -6.85 -16.61
N ARG A 304 -0.84 -6.95 -16.01
CA ARG A 304 -0.35 -8.19 -15.37
C ARG A 304 -1.32 -8.72 -14.31
N HIS A 305 -1.84 -7.85 -13.45
CA HIS A 305 -2.71 -8.23 -12.34
C HIS A 305 -4.20 -8.22 -12.72
N ILE A 306 -4.62 -7.29 -13.60
CA ILE A 306 -5.99 -7.26 -14.13
C ILE A 306 -6.29 -8.55 -14.91
N GLY A 307 -5.36 -9.00 -15.75
CA GLY A 307 -5.50 -10.23 -16.53
C GLY A 307 -5.77 -11.44 -15.64
N ALA A 308 -5.06 -11.56 -14.52
CA ALA A 308 -5.30 -12.61 -13.55
C ALA A 308 -6.74 -12.59 -13.03
N TYR A 309 -7.19 -11.44 -12.53
CA TYR A 309 -8.56 -11.29 -12.02
C TYR A 309 -9.62 -11.65 -13.07
N ILE A 310 -9.43 -11.21 -14.32
CA ILE A 310 -10.37 -11.48 -15.41
C ILE A 310 -10.43 -12.98 -15.72
N ARG A 311 -9.30 -13.68 -15.77
CA ARG A 311 -9.27 -15.15 -15.98
C ARG A 311 -10.12 -15.88 -14.94
N PHE A 312 -9.92 -15.57 -13.66
CA PHE A 312 -10.66 -16.21 -12.56
C PHE A 312 -12.14 -15.85 -12.57
N SER A 313 -12.49 -14.58 -12.80
CA SER A 313 -13.89 -14.15 -12.85
C SER A 313 -14.65 -14.78 -14.04
N ASN A 314 -14.00 -14.92 -15.19
CA ASN A 314 -14.59 -15.58 -16.36
C ASN A 314 -14.72 -17.09 -16.20
N ALA A 315 -13.78 -17.76 -15.55
CA ALA A 315 -13.88 -19.18 -15.23
C ALA A 315 -15.12 -19.46 -14.35
N ARG A 316 -15.44 -18.54 -13.42
CA ARG A 316 -16.67 -18.62 -12.62
C ARG A 316 -17.93 -18.36 -13.44
N ARG A 317 -17.90 -17.44 -14.43
CA ARG A 317 -19.03 -17.15 -15.31
C ARG A 317 -19.30 -18.25 -16.32
N ARG A 318 -18.26 -18.87 -16.90
CA ARG A 318 -18.39 -19.99 -17.88
C ARG A 318 -19.06 -21.22 -17.26
N ARG A 319 -19.00 -21.41 -15.95
CA ARG A 319 -19.77 -22.45 -15.25
C ARG A 319 -21.28 -22.12 -15.14
N LYS A 320 -21.71 -20.93 -15.59
CA LYS A 320 -23.10 -20.43 -15.44
C LYS A 320 -23.78 -20.01 -16.75
N ALA A 321 -23.08 -19.97 -17.88
CA ALA A 321 -23.66 -19.51 -19.13
C ALA A 321 -23.14 -20.27 -20.36
N ASP A 322 -24.05 -20.81 -21.16
CA ASP A 322 -23.80 -21.28 -22.51
C ASP A 322 -23.73 -20.10 -23.49
N ALA A 323 -22.74 -20.19 -24.40
CA ALA A 323 -22.66 -19.54 -25.72
C ALA A 323 -22.52 -18.01 -25.82
N GLU A 324 -21.28 -17.53 -25.80
CA GLU A 324 -20.77 -16.43 -26.65
C GLU A 324 -19.31 -16.71 -27.02
N VAL A 325 -18.87 -16.26 -28.22
CA VAL A 325 -17.48 -16.39 -28.65
C VAL A 325 -16.58 -15.77 -27.58
N PRO A 326 -15.67 -16.53 -26.95
CA PRO A 326 -14.93 -16.02 -25.83
C PRO A 326 -13.94 -14.95 -26.30
N LYS A 327 -14.09 -13.71 -25.77
CA LYS A 327 -13.09 -12.64 -25.90
C LYS A 327 -11.76 -13.09 -25.34
N THR A 328 -10.67 -12.67 -25.96
CA THR A 328 -9.32 -12.88 -25.44
C THR A 328 -9.13 -12.10 -24.14
N GLU A 329 -8.17 -12.52 -23.34
CA GLU A 329 -7.80 -11.82 -22.11
C GLU A 329 -7.42 -10.35 -22.38
N ALA A 330 -6.66 -10.11 -23.46
CA ALA A 330 -6.26 -8.77 -23.88
C ALA A 330 -7.47 -7.88 -24.19
N GLU A 331 -8.46 -8.38 -24.94
CA GLU A 331 -9.69 -7.64 -25.25
C GLU A 331 -10.51 -7.32 -23.98
N LEU A 332 -10.53 -8.22 -23.01
CA LEU A 332 -11.24 -8.00 -21.75
C LEU A 332 -10.55 -6.97 -20.86
N ILE A 333 -9.23 -6.98 -20.81
CA ILE A 333 -8.42 -5.98 -20.11
C ILE A 333 -8.66 -4.60 -20.73
N GLU A 334 -8.56 -4.51 -22.07
CA GLU A 334 -8.78 -3.26 -22.81
C GLU A 334 -10.19 -2.72 -22.57
N GLU A 335 -11.20 -3.57 -22.70
CA GLU A 335 -12.60 -3.19 -22.46
C GLU A 335 -12.82 -2.68 -21.04
N TRP A 336 -12.22 -3.32 -20.03
CA TRP A 336 -12.33 -2.88 -18.66
C TRP A 336 -11.64 -1.54 -18.43
N LEU A 337 -10.42 -1.36 -18.94
CA LEU A 337 -9.67 -0.11 -18.84
C LEU A 337 -10.42 1.05 -19.51
N VAL A 338 -11.00 0.81 -20.69
CA VAL A 338 -11.81 1.83 -21.42
C VAL A 338 -13.07 2.18 -20.63
N LYS A 339 -13.81 1.19 -20.11
CA LYS A 339 -15.02 1.44 -19.30
C LYS A 339 -14.68 2.22 -18.03
N ARG A 340 -13.62 1.84 -17.35
CA ARG A 340 -13.13 2.52 -16.16
C ARG A 340 -12.73 3.97 -16.46
N SER A 341 -11.90 4.19 -17.48
CA SER A 341 -11.47 5.53 -17.90
C SER A 341 -12.65 6.45 -18.23
N ARG A 342 -13.70 5.94 -18.90
CA ARG A 342 -14.93 6.71 -19.16
C ARG A 342 -15.68 7.04 -17.86
N LYS A 343 -15.76 6.11 -16.92
CA LYS A 343 -16.42 6.32 -15.61
C LYS A 343 -15.63 7.36 -14.80
N VAL A 344 -14.33 7.22 -14.71
CA VAL A 344 -13.42 8.15 -14.02
C VAL A 344 -13.54 9.55 -14.58
N ARG A 345 -13.47 9.72 -15.93
CA ARG A 345 -13.62 11.03 -16.56
C ARG A 345 -14.98 11.68 -16.25
N ARG A 346 -16.09 10.90 -16.28
CA ARG A 346 -17.41 11.42 -15.90
C ARG A 346 -17.45 11.88 -14.45
N MET A 347 -16.81 11.16 -13.55
CA MET A 347 -16.77 11.47 -12.13
C MET A 347 -15.91 12.70 -11.87
N LEU A 348 -14.70 12.80 -12.44
CA LEU A 348 -13.84 13.99 -12.36
C LEU A 348 -14.51 15.23 -12.93
N LYS A 349 -15.27 15.10 -14.05
CA LYS A 349 -16.05 16.20 -14.62
C LYS A 349 -17.16 16.67 -13.69
N ARG A 350 -17.85 15.76 -12.98
CA ARG A 350 -18.86 16.13 -11.96
C ARG A 350 -18.24 16.84 -10.74
N LEU A 351 -17.01 16.55 -10.43
CA LEU A 351 -16.23 17.18 -9.36
C LEU A 351 -15.57 18.50 -9.77
N GLY A 352 -15.87 19.02 -10.99
CA GLY A 352 -15.34 20.29 -11.47
C GLY A 352 -13.88 20.24 -11.96
N ARG A 353 -13.31 19.05 -12.10
CA ARG A 353 -11.94 18.89 -12.62
C ARG A 353 -11.95 18.77 -14.12
N GLN A 354 -11.31 19.71 -14.81
CA GLN A 354 -10.97 19.55 -16.22
C GLN A 354 -9.79 18.55 -16.32
N SER A 355 -9.97 17.53 -17.13
CA SER A 355 -8.94 16.55 -17.49
C SER A 355 -7.92 17.17 -18.44
#